data_a4e48c5a5c7f1ace8f552107b9f19b45
#
_entry.id   a4e48c5a5c7f1ace8f552107b9f19b45
#
_cell.length_a   1.000
_cell.length_b   1.000
_cell.length_c   1.000
_cell.angle_alpha   90.00
_cell.angle_beta   90.00
_cell.angle_gamma   90.00
#
_symmetry.space_group_name_H-M   'P 1'
#
loop_
_entity.id
_entity.type
_entity.pdbx_description
1 polymer ?
#
loop_
_entity_poly.entity_id
_entity_poly.type
_entity_poly.pdbx_seq_one_letter_code
_entity_poly.pdbx_strand_id
1 'polypeptide(L)'
;MIVLLGAGAGYYFWTQQPEEPLPAPISAPEPAPADAPAPQASAQPEVRYPVPATEEAPAKSLPTLENSDPMMRESASTLLGRKAFEAMVRPTHLVRNVVATVDNLPRETAPTRVMPLEPVPGRFIPSPEKNAARYTPYVRVFEALDARALVQRYIESYPLFQQAYAELGFPNRNFNDRLVEAIDDLLAAPELASAPELVQPKVLYEFADEDLQQRSAGQKIMLRMGAENAARVKNKLREIRRELVQR
;
A
#
# COMPACT_ATOMS: atom_id res chain seq x y z
N MET A 1 16.03 6.74 49.31
CA MET A 1 15.29 5.73 50.09
C MET A 1 13.93 5.36 49.48
N ILE A 2 13.68 5.69 48.23
CA ILE A 2 12.40 5.37 47.52
C ILE A 2 12.55 4.23 46.51
N VAL A 3 13.78 3.86 46.10
CA VAL A 3 14.06 2.81 45.12
C VAL A 3 14.03 1.38 45.69
N LEU A 4 14.14 1.22 47.02
CA LEU A 4 14.14 -0.10 47.65
C LEU A 4 12.76 -0.66 48.01
N LEU A 5 11.70 0.13 47.95
CA LEU A 5 10.33 -0.32 48.22
C LEU A 5 9.63 -0.90 46.95
N GLY A 6 10.09 -0.56 45.74
CA GLY A 6 9.54 -1.11 44.50
C GLY A 6 9.99 -2.54 44.20
N ALA A 7 11.19 -2.92 44.59
CA ALA A 7 11.75 -4.26 44.33
C ALA A 7 11.13 -5.35 45.21
N GLY A 8 10.72 -5.00 46.45
CA GLY A 8 10.09 -5.92 47.40
C GLY A 8 8.67 -6.31 47.00
N ALA A 9 7.90 -5.38 46.46
CA ALA A 9 6.52 -5.64 46.01
C ALA A 9 6.46 -6.53 44.74
N GLY A 10 7.37 -6.33 43.80
CA GLY A 10 7.48 -7.17 42.61
C GLY A 10 7.85 -8.61 42.89
N TYR A 11 8.79 -8.82 43.85
CA TYR A 11 9.20 -10.16 44.28
C TYR A 11 8.09 -10.88 45.05
N TYR A 12 7.34 -10.18 45.88
CA TYR A 12 6.22 -10.73 46.66
C TYR A 12 5.05 -11.17 45.75
N PHE A 13 4.72 -10.41 44.73
CA PHE A 13 3.68 -10.78 43.76
C PHE A 13 4.10 -11.96 42.86
N TRP A 14 5.38 -12.08 42.51
CA TRP A 14 5.88 -13.18 41.69
C TRP A 14 5.88 -14.52 42.45
N THR A 15 6.10 -14.54 43.75
CA THR A 15 6.09 -15.77 44.57
C THR A 15 4.71 -16.24 45.00
N GLN A 16 3.65 -15.46 44.75
CA GLN A 16 2.26 -15.83 45.06
C GLN A 16 1.42 -16.23 43.83
N GLN A 17 2.02 -16.46 42.67
CA GLN A 17 1.29 -17.09 41.60
C GLN A 17 0.97 -18.53 41.96
N PRO A 18 -0.32 -18.96 41.94
CA PRO A 18 -0.67 -20.35 42.11
C PRO A 18 0.02 -21.19 41.05
N GLU A 19 0.69 -22.27 41.44
CA GLU A 19 1.19 -23.25 40.46
C GLU A 19 0.01 -23.72 39.60
N GLU A 20 0.08 -23.47 38.28
CA GLU A 20 -0.86 -24.06 37.37
C GLU A 20 -0.75 -25.59 37.47
N PRO A 21 -1.89 -26.32 37.63
CA PRO A 21 -1.84 -27.78 37.69
C PRO A 21 -1.24 -28.30 36.38
N LEU A 22 -0.24 -29.18 36.53
CA LEU A 22 0.36 -29.88 35.40
C LEU A 22 -0.72 -30.47 34.50
N PRO A 23 -0.67 -30.28 33.18
CA PRO A 23 -1.64 -30.87 32.28
C PRO A 23 -1.64 -32.40 32.48
N ALA A 24 -2.84 -32.97 32.62
CA ALA A 24 -3.03 -34.41 32.70
C ALA A 24 -2.33 -35.10 31.50
N PRO A 25 -1.79 -36.32 31.69
CA PRO A 25 -1.12 -37.03 30.60
C PRO A 25 -2.12 -37.19 29.45
N ILE A 26 -1.73 -36.67 28.28
CA ILE A 26 -2.50 -36.80 27.04
C ILE A 26 -2.57 -38.28 26.72
N SER A 27 -3.76 -38.89 26.83
CA SER A 27 -4.00 -40.22 26.32
C SER A 27 -3.62 -40.25 24.84
N ALA A 28 -2.89 -41.28 24.43
CA ALA A 28 -2.52 -41.45 23.02
C ALA A 28 -3.79 -41.34 22.13
N PRO A 29 -3.71 -40.56 21.04
CA PRO A 29 -4.88 -40.44 20.18
C PRO A 29 -5.25 -41.80 19.61
N GLU A 30 -6.52 -42.14 19.76
CA GLU A 30 -7.16 -43.28 19.12
C GLU A 30 -6.95 -43.12 17.59
N PRO A 31 -6.58 -44.20 16.86
CA PRO A 31 -6.38 -44.11 15.42
C PRO A 31 -7.63 -43.56 14.75
N ALA A 32 -7.54 -42.43 14.10
CA ALA A 32 -8.61 -41.79 13.37
C ALA A 32 -9.15 -42.75 12.28
N PRO A 33 -10.48 -42.79 12.04
CA PRO A 33 -11.06 -43.57 10.94
C PRO A 33 -10.43 -43.14 9.60
N ALA A 34 -10.08 -44.12 8.77
CA ALA A 34 -9.31 -43.97 7.52
C ALA A 34 -10.09 -43.34 6.35
N ASP A 35 -11.09 -42.48 6.59
CA ASP A 35 -11.92 -41.86 5.56
C ASP A 35 -12.14 -40.34 5.81
N ALA A 36 -11.16 -39.64 6.33
CA ALA A 36 -11.19 -38.18 6.22
C ALA A 36 -10.79 -37.78 4.78
N PRO A 37 -11.64 -37.07 4.01
CA PRO A 37 -11.26 -36.57 2.71
C PRO A 37 -10.01 -35.75 2.86
N ALA A 38 -9.00 -36.02 2.02
CA ALA A 38 -7.76 -35.25 1.98
C ALA A 38 -8.07 -33.74 1.96
N PRO A 39 -7.32 -32.90 2.69
CA PRO A 39 -7.52 -31.46 2.65
C PRO A 39 -7.55 -31.04 1.19
N GLN A 40 -8.70 -30.57 0.71
CA GLN A 40 -8.80 -30.00 -0.63
C GLN A 40 -7.77 -28.89 -0.70
N ALA A 41 -6.78 -29.05 -1.57
CA ALA A 41 -5.83 -27.99 -1.88
C ALA A 41 -6.64 -26.73 -2.13
N SER A 42 -6.48 -25.71 -1.28
CA SER A 42 -7.18 -24.46 -1.39
C SER A 42 -6.97 -23.95 -2.81
N ALA A 43 -8.06 -23.88 -3.59
CA ALA A 43 -8.01 -23.42 -4.97
C ALA A 43 -7.25 -22.09 -5.00
N GLN A 44 -6.21 -22.02 -5.82
CA GLN A 44 -5.49 -20.76 -6.01
C GLN A 44 -6.52 -19.72 -6.46
N PRO A 45 -6.52 -18.50 -5.89
CA PRO A 45 -7.46 -17.48 -6.29
C PRO A 45 -7.33 -17.24 -7.79
N GLU A 46 -8.45 -17.25 -8.49
CA GLU A 46 -8.51 -17.00 -9.93
C GLU A 46 -7.92 -15.63 -10.25
N VAL A 47 -6.98 -15.58 -11.19
CA VAL A 47 -6.38 -14.32 -11.67
C VAL A 47 -7.42 -13.58 -12.49
N ARG A 48 -7.87 -12.41 -12.03
CA ARG A 48 -8.90 -11.59 -12.69
C ARG A 48 -8.35 -10.74 -13.84
N TYR A 49 -7.14 -10.22 -13.67
CA TYR A 49 -6.49 -9.32 -14.61
C TYR A 49 -5.09 -9.86 -14.94
N PRO A 50 -4.96 -10.86 -15.82
CA PRO A 50 -3.65 -11.42 -16.17
C PRO A 50 -2.81 -10.38 -16.90
N VAL A 51 -1.53 -10.28 -16.52
CA VAL A 51 -0.58 -9.46 -17.28
C VAL A 51 -0.11 -10.29 -18.48
N PRO A 52 -0.18 -9.75 -19.71
CA PRO A 52 0.30 -10.46 -20.90
C PRO A 52 1.78 -10.86 -20.73
N ALA A 53 2.11 -12.11 -21.07
CA ALA A 53 3.51 -12.50 -21.20
C ALA A 53 4.12 -11.68 -22.35
N THR A 54 5.26 -11.05 -22.09
CA THR A 54 5.95 -10.27 -23.13
C THR A 54 6.64 -11.25 -24.07
N GLU A 55 5.95 -11.66 -25.15
CA GLU A 55 6.47 -12.62 -26.13
C GLU A 55 7.50 -12.03 -27.11
N GLU A 56 7.65 -10.71 -27.21
CA GLU A 56 8.37 -10.07 -28.34
C GLU A 56 9.65 -9.30 -27.98
N ALA A 57 10.20 -9.41 -26.80
CA ALA A 57 11.57 -8.91 -26.59
C ALA A 57 12.49 -10.07 -26.23
N PRO A 58 13.70 -10.15 -26.86
CA PRO A 58 14.74 -11.01 -26.30
C PRO A 58 14.92 -10.57 -24.85
N ALA A 59 14.65 -11.46 -23.93
CA ALA A 59 14.60 -11.18 -22.50
C ALA A 59 15.90 -10.48 -22.08
N LYS A 60 15.91 -9.14 -22.05
CA LYS A 60 16.87 -8.44 -21.22
C LYS A 60 16.61 -9.01 -19.84
N SER A 61 17.56 -9.82 -19.36
CA SER A 61 17.44 -10.43 -18.05
C SER A 61 17.18 -9.33 -17.04
N LEU A 62 15.99 -9.34 -16.45
CA LEU A 62 15.67 -8.38 -15.38
C LEU A 62 16.71 -8.55 -14.27
N PRO A 63 17.13 -7.47 -13.63
CA PRO A 63 17.96 -7.56 -12.44
C PRO A 63 17.21 -8.30 -11.34
N THR A 64 17.93 -8.79 -10.32
CA THR A 64 17.27 -9.27 -9.10
C THR A 64 16.53 -8.12 -8.42
N LEU A 65 15.53 -8.43 -7.59
CA LEU A 65 14.74 -7.40 -6.88
C LEU A 65 15.64 -6.48 -6.03
N GLU A 66 16.68 -7.01 -5.40
CA GLU A 66 17.68 -6.25 -4.64
C GLU A 66 18.46 -5.26 -5.50
N ASN A 67 18.72 -5.59 -6.75
CA ASN A 67 19.50 -4.78 -7.68
C ASN A 67 18.62 -4.02 -8.69
N SER A 68 17.31 -3.95 -8.48
CA SER A 68 16.36 -3.36 -9.43
C SER A 68 16.35 -1.82 -9.41
N ASP A 69 16.79 -1.18 -8.34
CA ASP A 69 16.70 0.28 -8.16
C ASP A 69 17.37 1.11 -9.28
N PRO A 70 18.55 0.77 -9.83
CA PRO A 70 19.12 1.55 -10.93
C PRO A 70 18.24 1.57 -12.17
N MET A 71 17.72 0.41 -12.58
CA MET A 71 16.80 0.27 -13.73
C MET A 71 15.48 1.00 -13.48
N MET A 72 14.91 0.86 -12.28
CA MET A 72 13.65 1.50 -11.93
C MET A 72 13.78 3.03 -11.84
N ARG A 73 14.92 3.55 -11.35
CA ARG A 73 15.23 4.98 -11.36
C ARG A 73 15.34 5.55 -12.76
N GLU A 74 16.02 4.85 -13.67
CA GLU A 74 16.12 5.26 -15.07
C GLU A 74 14.74 5.30 -15.72
N SER A 75 13.95 4.24 -15.57
CA SER A 75 12.58 4.14 -16.08
C SER A 75 11.69 5.26 -15.55
N ALA A 76 11.67 5.46 -14.23
CA ALA A 76 10.87 6.50 -13.59
C ALA A 76 11.34 7.92 -13.96
N SER A 77 12.66 8.17 -14.07
CA SER A 77 13.19 9.44 -14.53
C SER A 77 12.80 9.76 -15.96
N THR A 78 12.72 8.74 -16.81
CA THR A 78 12.28 8.90 -18.20
C THR A 78 10.79 9.27 -18.27
N LEU A 79 9.96 8.64 -17.46
CA LEU A 79 8.51 8.88 -17.44
C LEU A 79 8.13 10.22 -16.79
N LEU A 80 8.75 10.56 -15.66
CA LEU A 80 8.43 11.76 -14.86
C LEU A 80 9.22 12.99 -15.30
N GLY A 81 10.33 12.79 -16.01
CA GLY A 81 11.37 13.78 -16.19
C GLY A 81 12.32 13.86 -14.98
N ARG A 82 13.61 14.00 -15.24
CA ARG A 82 14.67 13.98 -14.21
C ARG A 82 14.40 14.92 -13.04
N LYS A 83 14.03 16.18 -13.32
CA LYS A 83 13.78 17.19 -12.29
C LYS A 83 12.64 16.81 -11.34
N ALA A 84 11.54 16.28 -11.88
CA ALA A 84 10.40 15.84 -11.07
C ALA A 84 10.75 14.58 -10.26
N PHE A 85 11.45 13.64 -10.86
CA PHE A 85 11.93 12.45 -10.17
C PHE A 85 12.81 12.79 -8.97
N GLU A 86 13.86 13.61 -9.16
CA GLU A 86 14.79 14.02 -8.09
C GLU A 86 14.11 14.78 -6.95
N ALA A 87 13.05 15.56 -7.28
CA ALA A 87 12.34 16.37 -6.29
C ALA A 87 11.26 15.60 -5.53
N MET A 88 10.69 14.50 -6.08
CA MET A 88 9.46 13.91 -5.57
C MET A 88 9.57 12.42 -5.26
N VAL A 89 10.60 11.72 -5.74
CA VAL A 89 10.68 10.25 -5.62
C VAL A 89 11.84 9.86 -4.71
N ARG A 90 11.56 8.96 -3.77
CA ARG A 90 12.58 8.27 -2.97
C ARG A 90 13.25 7.20 -3.81
N PRO A 91 14.56 7.30 -4.09
CA PRO A 91 15.20 6.47 -5.12
C PRO A 91 15.65 5.09 -4.64
N THR A 92 15.20 4.63 -3.49
CA THR A 92 15.62 3.36 -2.87
C THR A 92 14.45 2.42 -2.64
N HIS A 93 14.69 1.12 -2.88
CA HIS A 93 13.69 0.05 -2.72
C HIS A 93 12.39 0.34 -3.49
N LEU A 94 12.50 0.93 -4.70
CA LEU A 94 11.37 1.48 -5.45
C LEU A 94 10.25 0.46 -5.66
N VAL A 95 10.60 -0.76 -6.12
CA VAL A 95 9.59 -1.81 -6.37
C VAL A 95 8.88 -2.20 -5.07
N ARG A 96 9.63 -2.51 -4.01
CA ARG A 96 9.05 -2.88 -2.71
C ARG A 96 8.17 -1.78 -2.12
N ASN A 97 8.60 -0.53 -2.24
CA ASN A 97 7.86 0.62 -1.73
C ASN A 97 6.56 0.85 -2.53
N VAL A 98 6.59 0.71 -3.86
CA VAL A 98 5.38 0.78 -4.69
C VAL A 98 4.42 -0.34 -4.32
N VAL A 99 4.89 -1.59 -4.23
CA VAL A 99 4.06 -2.74 -3.87
C VAL A 99 3.42 -2.57 -2.49
N ALA A 100 4.22 -2.21 -1.49
CA ALA A 100 3.71 -1.97 -0.14
C ALA A 100 2.71 -0.80 -0.09
N THR A 101 2.94 0.27 -0.87
CA THR A 101 2.00 1.40 -0.96
C THR A 101 0.68 0.97 -1.59
N VAL A 102 0.71 0.31 -2.74
CA VAL A 102 -0.48 -0.20 -3.44
C VAL A 102 -1.29 -1.12 -2.52
N ASP A 103 -0.63 -2.04 -1.81
CA ASP A 103 -1.31 -2.94 -0.88
C ASP A 103 -1.98 -2.21 0.30
N ASN A 104 -1.40 -1.10 0.75
CA ASN A 104 -1.93 -0.35 1.91
C ASN A 104 -2.97 0.73 1.54
N LEU A 105 -3.03 1.22 0.30
CA LEU A 105 -3.98 2.27 -0.08
C LEU A 105 -5.45 1.91 0.22
N PRO A 106 -5.96 0.68 -0.08
CA PRO A 106 -7.33 0.29 0.25
C PRO A 106 -7.55 -0.06 1.72
N ARG A 107 -6.51 -0.04 2.56
CA ARG A 107 -6.62 -0.31 4.00
C ARG A 107 -6.95 0.96 4.78
N GLU A 108 -7.24 0.83 6.04
CA GLU A 108 -7.49 1.95 6.95
C GLU A 108 -6.30 2.90 7.08
N THR A 109 -5.07 2.36 7.07
CA THR A 109 -3.82 3.11 7.22
C THR A 109 -2.80 2.76 6.15
N ALA A 110 -2.08 3.78 5.65
CA ALA A 110 -0.95 3.61 4.75
C ALA A 110 0.31 4.25 5.37
N PRO A 111 1.30 3.45 5.78
CA PRO A 111 2.52 3.97 6.41
C PRO A 111 3.32 4.86 5.45
N THR A 112 3.55 6.11 5.82
CA THR A 112 4.27 7.08 4.97
C THR A 112 5.72 6.70 4.71
N ARG A 113 6.33 5.88 5.58
CA ARG A 113 7.72 5.42 5.44
C ARG A 113 7.95 4.52 4.22
N VAL A 114 6.92 3.78 3.78
CA VAL A 114 7.01 2.89 2.61
C VAL A 114 6.52 3.55 1.32
N MET A 115 6.03 4.79 1.39
CA MET A 115 5.62 5.50 0.18
C MET A 115 6.86 5.83 -0.68
N PRO A 116 6.79 5.56 -2.00
CA PRO A 116 7.90 5.85 -2.92
C PRO A 116 8.05 7.34 -3.22
N LEU A 117 7.17 8.18 -2.69
CA LEU A 117 7.20 9.63 -2.87
C LEU A 117 7.71 10.34 -1.61
N GLU A 118 8.44 11.43 -1.80
CA GLU A 118 8.75 12.33 -0.72
C GLU A 118 7.47 12.95 -0.15
N PRO A 119 7.41 13.17 1.18
CA PRO A 119 6.26 13.84 1.77
C PRO A 119 6.05 15.22 1.16
N VAL A 120 4.77 15.57 0.98
CA VAL A 120 4.40 16.92 0.52
C VAL A 120 5.00 17.97 1.47
N PRO A 121 5.79 18.96 0.98
CA PRO A 121 6.49 19.91 1.82
C PRO A 121 5.57 20.72 2.74
N GLY A 122 6.12 21.12 3.89
CA GLY A 122 5.41 21.90 4.89
C GLY A 122 4.47 21.09 5.79
N ARG A 123 3.92 21.74 6.82
CA ARG A 123 2.96 21.13 7.73
C ARG A 123 1.56 21.10 7.10
N PHE A 124 0.76 20.14 7.50
CA PHE A 124 -0.67 20.14 7.21
C PHE A 124 -1.31 21.41 7.79
N ILE A 125 -2.14 22.07 7.01
CA ILE A 125 -2.86 23.29 7.39
C ILE A 125 -4.34 22.96 7.32
N PRO A 126 -5.16 23.25 8.36
CA PRO A 126 -6.60 22.99 8.33
C PRO A 126 -7.36 24.02 7.47
N SER A 127 -6.71 24.61 6.46
CA SER A 127 -7.30 25.43 5.42
C SER A 127 -7.34 24.59 4.15
N PRO A 128 -8.53 24.24 3.63
CA PRO A 128 -8.68 23.35 2.48
C PRO A 128 -7.89 23.83 1.26
N GLU A 129 -7.99 25.11 0.92
CA GLU A 129 -7.33 25.71 -0.26
C GLU A 129 -5.79 25.69 -0.14
N LYS A 130 -5.27 26.12 1.02
CA LYS A 130 -3.82 26.13 1.27
C LYS A 130 -3.26 24.73 1.31
N ASN A 131 -4.03 23.79 1.86
CA ASN A 131 -3.62 22.40 1.89
C ASN A 131 -3.65 21.77 0.49
N ALA A 132 -4.72 22.00 -0.30
CA ALA A 132 -4.83 21.53 -1.68
C ALA A 132 -3.65 22.03 -2.56
N ALA A 133 -3.27 23.29 -2.43
CA ALA A 133 -2.16 23.88 -3.16
C ALA A 133 -0.83 23.13 -2.98
N ARG A 134 -0.60 22.48 -1.84
CA ARG A 134 0.60 21.68 -1.55
C ARG A 134 0.67 20.42 -2.42
N TYR A 135 -0.47 19.83 -2.76
CA TYR A 135 -0.55 18.62 -3.59
C TYR A 135 -0.47 18.93 -5.09
N THR A 136 -0.85 20.13 -5.50
CA THR A 136 -0.94 20.53 -6.92
C THR A 136 0.33 20.24 -7.74
N PRO A 137 1.56 20.45 -7.26
CA PRO A 137 2.77 20.09 -8.02
C PRO A 137 2.87 18.59 -8.32
N TYR A 138 2.54 17.74 -7.35
CA TYR A 138 2.54 16.28 -7.52
C TYR A 138 1.45 15.83 -8.50
N VAL A 139 0.25 16.41 -8.36
CA VAL A 139 -0.88 16.12 -9.25
C VAL A 139 -0.57 16.50 -10.69
N ARG A 140 0.08 17.65 -10.93
CA ARG A 140 0.49 18.07 -12.29
C ARG A 140 1.47 17.09 -12.92
N VAL A 141 2.44 16.60 -12.18
CA VAL A 141 3.40 15.60 -12.66
C VAL A 141 2.68 14.29 -12.96
N PHE A 142 1.80 13.83 -12.08
CA PHE A 142 1.02 12.61 -12.29
C PHE A 142 0.07 12.72 -13.49
N GLU A 143 -0.62 13.85 -13.65
CA GLU A 143 -1.53 14.11 -14.78
C GLU A 143 -0.78 14.13 -16.13
N ALA A 144 0.46 14.63 -16.14
CA ALA A 144 1.28 14.70 -17.35
C ALA A 144 1.85 13.35 -17.80
N LEU A 145 1.74 12.28 -16.99
CA LEU A 145 2.22 10.95 -17.36
C LEU A 145 1.47 10.40 -18.58
N ASP A 146 2.22 9.82 -19.51
CA ASP A 146 1.64 8.96 -20.53
C ASP A 146 1.24 7.62 -19.92
N ALA A 147 -0.07 7.36 -19.83
CA ALA A 147 -0.62 6.16 -19.20
C ALA A 147 -0.18 4.89 -19.93
N ARG A 148 -0.09 4.92 -21.26
CA ARG A 148 0.32 3.77 -22.07
C ARG A 148 1.80 3.45 -21.85
N ALA A 149 2.66 4.47 -21.88
CA ALA A 149 4.10 4.30 -21.62
C ALA A 149 4.34 3.80 -20.19
N LEU A 150 3.61 4.32 -19.18
CA LEU A 150 3.69 3.87 -17.79
C LEU A 150 3.32 2.38 -17.66
N VAL A 151 2.18 1.97 -18.22
CA VAL A 151 1.72 0.58 -18.15
C VAL A 151 2.65 -0.35 -18.93
N GLN A 152 3.20 0.09 -20.07
CA GLN A 152 4.19 -0.69 -20.79
C GLN A 152 5.43 -0.97 -19.94
N ARG A 153 5.99 0.04 -19.26
CA ARG A 153 7.15 -0.13 -18.36
C ARG A 153 6.83 -1.02 -17.16
N TYR A 154 5.62 -0.91 -16.64
CA TYR A 154 5.14 -1.78 -15.59
C TYR A 154 5.10 -3.25 -16.04
N ILE A 155 4.53 -3.54 -17.21
CA ILE A 155 4.46 -4.90 -17.76
C ILE A 155 5.86 -5.48 -17.99
N GLU A 156 6.79 -4.70 -18.58
CA GLU A 156 8.18 -5.12 -18.79
C GLU A 156 8.89 -5.50 -17.49
N SER A 157 8.55 -4.87 -16.38
CA SER A 157 9.15 -5.12 -15.05
C SER A 157 8.23 -5.89 -14.10
N TYR A 158 7.07 -6.37 -14.56
CA TYR A 158 6.06 -7.03 -13.75
C TYR A 158 6.60 -8.18 -12.86
N PRO A 159 7.51 -9.05 -13.32
CA PRO A 159 8.06 -10.11 -12.48
C PRO A 159 8.67 -9.62 -11.16
N LEU A 160 9.28 -8.42 -11.15
CA LEU A 160 9.84 -7.82 -9.94
C LEU A 160 8.74 -7.38 -8.96
N PHE A 161 7.64 -6.83 -9.46
CA PHE A 161 6.50 -6.43 -8.64
C PHE A 161 5.79 -7.65 -8.04
N GLN A 162 5.60 -8.71 -8.83
CA GLN A 162 5.01 -9.95 -8.37
C GLN A 162 5.89 -10.63 -7.31
N GLN A 163 7.21 -10.66 -7.50
CA GLN A 163 8.15 -11.17 -6.50
C GLN A 163 8.06 -10.36 -5.20
N ALA A 164 8.09 -9.03 -5.28
CA ALA A 164 7.99 -8.17 -4.10
C ALA A 164 6.65 -8.37 -3.37
N TYR A 165 5.55 -8.65 -4.09
CA TYR A 165 4.25 -8.92 -3.49
C TYR A 165 4.21 -10.29 -2.79
N ALA A 166 4.86 -11.29 -3.36
CA ALA A 166 5.05 -12.59 -2.71
C ALA A 166 5.87 -12.46 -1.41
N GLU A 167 6.98 -11.70 -1.46
CA GLU A 167 7.83 -11.41 -0.28
C GLU A 167 7.10 -10.58 0.78
N LEU A 168 6.12 -9.75 0.40
CA LEU A 168 5.27 -8.99 1.33
C LEU A 168 4.30 -9.90 2.11
N GLY A 169 4.17 -11.18 1.73
CA GLY A 169 3.34 -12.17 2.42
C GLY A 169 2.16 -12.67 1.58
N PHE A 170 2.12 -12.40 0.29
CA PHE A 170 1.03 -12.82 -0.61
C PHE A 170 1.51 -13.71 -1.76
N PRO A 171 2.16 -14.87 -1.50
CA PRO A 171 2.78 -15.71 -2.53
C PRO A 171 1.77 -16.29 -3.54
N ASN A 172 0.50 -16.44 -3.12
CA ASN A 172 -0.57 -17.04 -3.93
C ASN A 172 -1.55 -15.99 -4.51
N ARG A 173 -1.19 -14.71 -4.48
CA ARG A 173 -2.01 -13.62 -5.02
C ARG A 173 -1.31 -12.93 -6.18
N ASN A 174 -2.10 -12.45 -7.12
CA ASN A 174 -1.62 -11.68 -8.26
C ASN A 174 -1.52 -10.20 -7.90
N PHE A 175 -0.34 -9.59 -8.11
CA PHE A 175 -0.15 -8.17 -7.79
C PHE A 175 -0.96 -7.25 -8.70
N ASN A 176 -1.17 -7.63 -9.97
CA ASN A 176 -1.96 -6.81 -10.89
C ASN A 176 -3.42 -6.70 -10.46
N ASP A 177 -4.00 -7.78 -9.93
CA ASP A 177 -5.34 -7.75 -9.34
C ASP A 177 -5.41 -6.78 -8.17
N ARG A 178 -4.38 -6.78 -7.31
CA ARG A 178 -4.29 -5.84 -6.18
C ARG A 178 -4.11 -4.40 -6.63
N LEU A 179 -3.34 -4.16 -7.68
CA LEU A 179 -3.16 -2.84 -8.28
C LEU A 179 -4.49 -2.28 -8.82
N VAL A 180 -5.24 -3.10 -9.56
CA VAL A 180 -6.56 -2.70 -10.08
C VAL A 180 -7.54 -2.44 -8.93
N GLU A 181 -7.56 -3.28 -7.89
CA GLU A 181 -8.38 -3.08 -6.68
C GLU A 181 -8.03 -1.74 -5.99
N ALA A 182 -6.74 -1.41 -5.86
CA ALA A 182 -6.32 -0.14 -5.27
C ALA A 182 -6.74 1.07 -6.13
N ILE A 183 -6.65 0.95 -7.45
CA ILE A 183 -7.13 2.00 -8.35
C ILE A 183 -8.65 2.17 -8.21
N ASP A 184 -9.42 1.08 -8.15
CA ASP A 184 -10.87 1.12 -8.01
C ASP A 184 -11.29 1.74 -6.67
N ASP A 185 -10.57 1.42 -5.58
CA ASP A 185 -10.77 2.07 -4.28
C ASP A 185 -10.54 3.59 -4.34
N LEU A 186 -9.46 4.05 -4.98
CA LEU A 186 -9.19 5.47 -5.17
C LEU A 186 -10.27 6.17 -6.01
N LEU A 187 -10.74 5.51 -7.08
CA LEU A 187 -11.82 6.03 -7.92
C LEU A 187 -13.16 6.15 -7.18
N ALA A 188 -13.40 5.28 -6.19
CA ALA A 188 -14.58 5.30 -5.34
C ALA A 188 -14.54 6.39 -4.23
N ALA A 189 -13.44 7.15 -4.10
CA ALA A 189 -13.39 8.27 -3.15
C ALA A 189 -14.55 9.25 -3.38
N PRO A 190 -15.24 9.71 -2.32
CA PRO A 190 -16.37 10.62 -2.44
C PRO A 190 -16.02 11.94 -3.14
N GLU A 191 -16.94 12.45 -3.95
CA GLU A 191 -16.86 13.79 -4.55
C GLU A 191 -17.73 14.73 -3.72
N LEU A 192 -17.08 15.60 -2.95
CA LEU A 192 -17.76 16.49 -2.03
C LEU A 192 -18.00 17.86 -2.66
N ALA A 193 -19.18 18.44 -2.45
CA ALA A 193 -19.53 19.79 -2.90
C ALA A 193 -18.73 20.88 -2.18
N SER A 194 -18.29 20.61 -0.94
CA SER A 194 -17.46 21.50 -0.12
C SER A 194 -16.35 20.71 0.57
N ALA A 195 -15.32 21.41 1.00
CA ALA A 195 -14.24 20.79 1.76
C ALA A 195 -14.78 20.20 3.08
N PRO A 196 -14.36 18.97 3.45
CA PRO A 196 -14.81 18.34 4.68
C PRO A 196 -14.29 19.08 5.91
N GLU A 197 -15.12 19.16 6.94
CA GLU A 197 -14.74 19.71 8.24
C GLU A 197 -13.70 18.81 8.90
N LEU A 198 -12.72 19.45 9.56
CA LEU A 198 -11.65 18.78 10.29
C LEU A 198 -11.70 19.11 11.76
N VAL A 199 -11.48 18.10 12.59
CA VAL A 199 -11.32 18.20 14.04
C VAL A 199 -9.94 17.74 14.44
N GLN A 200 -9.46 18.16 15.61
CA GLN A 200 -8.17 17.75 16.15
C GLN A 200 -8.34 17.21 17.58
N PRO A 201 -8.88 15.98 17.72
CA PRO A 201 -9.12 15.42 19.05
C PRO A 201 -7.81 15.07 19.78
N LYS A 202 -6.72 14.86 19.02
CA LYS A 202 -5.37 14.55 19.55
C LYS A 202 -4.32 15.34 18.76
N VAL A 203 -3.24 14.69 18.35
CA VAL A 203 -2.13 15.32 17.63
C VAL A 203 -2.44 15.49 16.13
N LEU A 204 -3.19 14.56 15.54
CA LEU A 204 -3.50 14.54 14.11
C LEU A 204 -4.89 15.12 13.85
N TYR A 205 -5.04 15.75 12.68
CA TYR A 205 -6.36 16.15 12.19
C TYR A 205 -7.10 14.94 11.63
N GLU A 206 -8.39 14.85 12.00
CA GLU A 206 -9.34 13.83 11.57
C GLU A 206 -10.53 14.52 10.86
N PHE A 207 -11.27 13.79 10.03
CA PHE A 207 -12.52 14.29 9.50
C PHE A 207 -13.57 14.29 10.61
N ALA A 208 -14.34 15.38 10.74
CA ALA A 208 -15.45 15.46 11.69
C ALA A 208 -16.57 14.47 11.35
N ASP A 209 -16.78 14.23 10.06
CA ASP A 209 -17.66 13.20 9.54
C ASP A 209 -17.03 11.80 9.72
N GLU A 210 -17.71 10.95 10.49
CA GLU A 210 -17.23 9.62 10.84
C GLU A 210 -17.14 8.69 9.62
N ASP A 211 -18.09 8.80 8.67
CA ASP A 211 -18.06 8.01 7.43
C ASP A 211 -16.85 8.37 6.56
N LEU A 212 -16.44 9.62 6.53
CA LEU A 212 -15.22 10.04 5.85
C LEU A 212 -13.97 9.61 6.60
N GLN A 213 -14.00 9.59 7.92
CA GLN A 213 -12.86 9.19 8.76
C GLN A 213 -12.59 7.68 8.67
N GLN A 214 -13.63 6.86 8.48
CA GLN A 214 -13.53 5.40 8.32
C GLN A 214 -13.12 4.96 6.90
N ARG A 215 -13.04 5.87 5.93
CA ARG A 215 -12.61 5.56 4.57
C ARG A 215 -11.18 5.01 4.53
N SER A 216 -10.85 4.34 3.43
CA SER A 216 -9.49 3.84 3.20
C SER A 216 -8.44 4.96 3.28
N ALA A 217 -7.19 4.60 3.51
CA ALA A 217 -6.09 5.56 3.52
C ALA A 217 -5.99 6.30 2.18
N GLY A 218 -6.18 5.57 1.07
CA GLY A 218 -6.20 6.15 -0.27
C GLY A 218 -7.32 7.16 -0.47
N GLN A 219 -8.54 6.83 -0.09
CA GLN A 219 -9.67 7.75 -0.18
C GLN A 219 -9.49 8.98 0.72
N LYS A 220 -8.95 8.81 1.93
CA LYS A 220 -8.61 9.94 2.80
C LYS A 220 -7.53 10.86 2.20
N ILE A 221 -6.56 10.31 1.46
CA ILE A 221 -5.58 11.13 0.72
C ILE A 221 -6.28 11.91 -0.41
N MET A 222 -7.20 11.28 -1.16
CA MET A 222 -7.97 11.94 -2.21
C MET A 222 -8.79 13.11 -1.66
N LEU A 223 -9.46 12.95 -0.53
CA LEU A 223 -10.22 14.00 0.14
C LEU A 223 -9.32 15.18 0.60
N ARG A 224 -8.13 14.87 1.14
CA ARG A 224 -7.19 15.88 1.64
C ARG A 224 -6.52 16.72 0.55
N MET A 225 -6.40 16.20 -0.66
CA MET A 225 -5.81 16.96 -1.77
C MET A 225 -6.76 17.98 -2.42
N GLY A 226 -8.03 17.97 -2.02
CA GLY A 226 -9.08 18.87 -2.52
C GLY A 226 -9.73 18.37 -3.81
N ALA A 227 -10.97 18.82 -4.05
CA ALA A 227 -11.84 18.28 -5.11
C ALA A 227 -11.24 18.41 -6.51
N GLU A 228 -10.64 19.54 -6.86
CA GLU A 228 -10.02 19.76 -8.17
C GLU A 228 -8.85 18.79 -8.42
N ASN A 229 -7.92 18.70 -7.46
CA ASN A 229 -6.78 17.78 -7.56
C ASN A 229 -7.27 16.33 -7.62
N ALA A 230 -8.24 15.94 -6.79
CA ALA A 230 -8.82 14.60 -6.79
C ALA A 230 -9.46 14.25 -8.13
N ALA A 231 -10.19 15.16 -8.76
CA ALA A 231 -10.78 14.95 -10.09
C ALA A 231 -9.70 14.70 -11.16
N ARG A 232 -8.61 15.48 -11.15
CA ARG A 232 -7.47 15.31 -12.07
C ARG A 232 -6.79 13.95 -11.87
N VAL A 233 -6.56 13.56 -10.61
CA VAL A 233 -6.00 12.24 -10.27
C VAL A 233 -6.93 11.12 -10.74
N LYS A 234 -8.24 11.20 -10.46
CA LYS A 234 -9.22 10.20 -10.93
C LYS A 234 -9.23 10.06 -12.45
N ASN A 235 -9.14 11.16 -13.19
CA ASN A 235 -9.08 11.10 -14.65
C ASN A 235 -7.87 10.31 -15.13
N LYS A 236 -6.69 10.58 -14.58
CA LYS A 236 -5.47 9.83 -14.92
C LYS A 236 -5.55 8.37 -14.49
N LEU A 237 -6.12 8.08 -13.31
CA LEU A 237 -6.33 6.69 -12.85
C LEU A 237 -7.26 5.91 -13.78
N ARG A 238 -8.30 6.53 -14.33
CA ARG A 238 -9.19 5.89 -15.34
C ARG A 238 -8.43 5.55 -16.63
N GLU A 239 -7.50 6.42 -17.07
CA GLU A 239 -6.63 6.14 -18.23
C GLU A 239 -5.73 4.94 -17.96
N ILE A 240 -5.02 4.95 -16.83
CA ILE A 240 -4.12 3.86 -16.41
C ILE A 240 -4.89 2.54 -16.28
N ARG A 241 -6.06 2.57 -15.62
CA ARG A 241 -6.90 1.38 -15.45
C ARG A 241 -7.31 0.75 -16.79
N ARG A 242 -7.70 1.57 -17.76
CA ARG A 242 -8.04 1.07 -19.10
C ARG A 242 -6.85 0.36 -19.75
N GLU A 243 -5.65 0.93 -19.69
CA GLU A 243 -4.45 0.32 -20.25
C GLU A 243 -4.07 -0.99 -19.54
N LEU A 244 -4.35 -1.13 -18.23
CA LEU A 244 -4.08 -2.34 -17.44
C LEU A 244 -5.06 -3.49 -17.76
N VAL A 245 -6.33 -3.18 -18.07
CA VAL A 245 -7.42 -4.17 -18.17
C VAL A 245 -7.70 -4.57 -19.61
N GLN A 246 -7.38 -3.73 -20.60
CA GLN A 246 -7.70 -3.96 -22.02
C GLN A 246 -6.61 -4.75 -22.79
N ARG A 247 -5.58 -5.25 -22.13
CA ARG A 247 -4.47 -5.97 -22.78
C ARG A 247 -4.52 -7.47 -22.62
#